data_ebf66cb4cb89d0d2ebf0da86df7c7f2e
#
_entry.id   ebf66cb4cb89d0d2ebf0da86df7c7f2e
#
_cell.length_a   1.000
_cell.length_b   1.000
_cell.length_c   1.000
_cell.angle_alpha   90.00
_cell.angle_beta   90.00
_cell.angle_gamma   90.00
#
_symmetry.space_group_name_H-M   'P 1'
#
loop_
_entity.id
_entity.type
_entity.pdbx_description
1 polymer ?
#
loop_
_entity_poly.entity_id
_entity_poly.type
_entity_poly.pdbx_seq_one_letter_code
_entity_poly.pdbx_strand_id
1 'polypeptide(L)'
;MPLTPQVLDVLRQHQWEMEQLGVYEPYGLVFVTPTSHTNIYDHLVGRVWHRSLQRCGLKPRRLYAQRHSFLSHALAMGNSPADLAAAAGHSTKMLLDTYAKPTGRLKMPTWQPA
;
A
#
# COMPACT_ATOMS: atom_id res chain seq x y z
N MET A 1 -3.11 -11.16 -1.70
CA MET A 1 -1.79 -10.49 -1.61
C MET A 1 -1.06 -11.04 -0.41
N PRO A 2 0.14 -11.58 -0.54
CA PRO A 2 0.89 -12.04 0.62
C PRO A 2 1.29 -10.86 1.51
N LEU A 3 1.20 -11.05 2.83
CA LEU A 3 1.63 -10.06 3.81
C LEU A 3 3.13 -10.24 4.07
N THR A 4 3.88 -9.16 4.07
CA THR A 4 5.29 -9.19 4.47
C THR A 4 5.42 -9.36 5.98
N PRO A 5 6.55 -9.88 6.50
CA PRO A 5 6.78 -9.98 7.94
C PRO A 5 6.57 -8.66 8.68
N GLN A 6 7.03 -7.54 8.12
CA GLN A 6 6.85 -6.21 8.71
C GLN A 6 5.37 -5.82 8.85
N VAL A 7 4.56 -6.13 7.84
CA VAL A 7 3.11 -5.85 7.90
C VAL A 7 2.43 -6.74 8.93
N LEU A 8 2.82 -8.01 9.03
CA LEU A 8 2.32 -8.93 10.06
C LEU A 8 2.65 -8.43 11.47
N ASP A 9 3.84 -7.93 11.70
CA ASP A 9 4.25 -7.40 13.01
C ASP A 9 3.44 -6.16 13.39
N VAL A 10 3.22 -5.25 12.45
CA VAL A 10 2.35 -4.07 12.67
C VAL A 10 0.92 -4.49 13.01
N LEU A 11 0.37 -5.48 12.31
CA LEU A 11 -0.99 -5.96 12.57
C LEU A 11 -1.10 -6.65 13.93
N ARG A 12 -0.10 -7.45 14.33
CA ARG A 12 -0.04 -8.08 15.66
C ARG A 12 0.05 -7.06 16.78
N GLN A 13 0.89 -6.04 16.61
CA GLN A 13 0.98 -4.95 17.56
C GLN A 13 -0.35 -4.21 17.68
N HIS A 14 -0.99 -3.90 16.56
CA HIS A 14 -2.32 -3.26 16.54
C HIS A 14 -3.35 -4.12 17.28
N GLN A 15 -3.41 -5.42 17.02
CA GLN A 15 -4.30 -6.34 17.72
C GLN A 15 -4.05 -6.28 19.24
N TRP A 16 -2.81 -6.39 19.65
CA TRP A 16 -2.43 -6.32 21.07
C TRP A 16 -2.86 -4.99 21.72
N GLU A 17 -2.62 -3.85 21.04
CA GLU A 17 -3.04 -2.53 21.52
C GLU A 17 -4.56 -2.44 21.69
N MET A 18 -5.33 -2.96 20.74
CA MET A 18 -6.79 -2.98 20.83
C MET A 18 -7.30 -3.84 21.99
N GLU A 19 -6.66 -4.99 22.23
CA GLU A 19 -6.96 -5.86 23.39
C GLU A 19 -6.65 -5.14 24.72
N GLN A 20 -5.51 -4.45 24.83
CA GLN A 20 -5.16 -3.67 26.04
C GLN A 20 -6.13 -2.51 26.29
N LEU A 21 -6.64 -1.88 25.26
CA LEU A 21 -7.65 -0.82 25.35
C LEU A 21 -9.06 -1.35 25.62
N GLY A 22 -9.25 -2.67 25.66
CA GLY A 22 -10.56 -3.29 25.87
C GLY A 22 -11.55 -2.99 24.75
N VAL A 23 -11.06 -2.76 23.53
CA VAL A 23 -11.91 -2.49 22.38
C VAL A 23 -12.57 -3.77 21.94
N TYR A 24 -13.85 -3.89 22.23
CA TYR A 24 -14.68 -4.99 21.75
C TYR A 24 -15.23 -4.66 20.36
N GLU A 25 -14.89 -5.50 19.39
CA GLU A 25 -15.36 -5.39 18.03
C GLU A 25 -16.06 -6.70 17.61
N PRO A 26 -17.43 -6.70 17.51
CA PRO A 26 -18.20 -7.93 17.29
C PRO A 26 -18.24 -8.39 15.83
N TYR A 27 -17.76 -7.57 14.88
CA TYR A 27 -17.91 -7.82 13.44
C TYR A 27 -16.62 -8.31 12.76
N GLY A 28 -15.54 -8.54 13.51
CA GLY A 28 -14.26 -8.99 12.97
C GLY A 28 -13.52 -7.93 12.16
N LEU A 29 -13.76 -6.65 12.43
CA LEU A 29 -13.07 -5.55 11.77
C LEU A 29 -11.65 -5.40 12.32
N VAL A 30 -10.66 -5.28 11.43
CA VAL A 30 -9.26 -5.07 11.82
C VAL A 30 -9.04 -3.65 12.31
N PHE A 31 -9.66 -2.67 11.67
CA PHE A 31 -9.55 -1.25 12.02
C PHE A 31 -10.94 -0.67 12.27
N VAL A 32 -11.07 0.05 13.35
CA VAL A 32 -12.32 0.68 13.78
C VAL A 32 -12.10 2.17 14.08
N THR A 33 -13.20 2.93 14.11
CA THR A 33 -13.15 4.33 14.52
C THR A 33 -12.76 4.45 16.01
N PRO A 34 -11.92 5.41 16.39
CA PRO A 34 -11.41 5.51 17.77
C PRO A 34 -12.49 5.69 18.84
N THR A 35 -13.63 6.28 18.48
CA THR A 35 -14.66 6.68 19.45
C THR A 35 -15.83 5.70 19.48
N SER A 36 -16.32 5.28 18.33
CA SER A 36 -17.53 4.44 18.23
C SER A 36 -17.23 2.97 17.95
N HIS A 37 -15.98 2.61 17.70
CA HIS A 37 -15.52 1.26 17.34
C HIS A 37 -16.31 0.63 16.19
N THR A 38 -16.70 1.47 15.24
CA THR A 38 -17.42 1.06 14.02
C THR A 38 -16.54 1.18 12.78
N ASN A 39 -17.10 0.82 11.62
CA ASN A 39 -16.42 0.96 10.34
C ASN A 39 -15.78 2.33 10.13
N ILE A 40 -14.57 2.32 9.59
CA ILE A 40 -13.89 3.53 9.13
C ILE A 40 -14.47 3.93 7.78
N TYR A 41 -15.02 5.15 7.70
CA TYR A 41 -15.53 5.69 6.46
C TYR A 41 -14.43 6.33 5.62
N ASP A 42 -14.53 6.24 4.31
CA ASP A 42 -13.54 6.76 3.35
C ASP A 42 -13.15 8.22 3.60
N HIS A 43 -14.14 9.06 3.92
CA HIS A 43 -13.89 10.48 4.19
C HIS A 43 -13.05 10.72 5.46
N LEU A 44 -13.10 9.83 6.45
CA LEU A 44 -12.27 9.93 7.64
C LEU A 44 -10.81 9.68 7.31
N VAL A 45 -10.54 8.60 6.56
CA VAL A 45 -9.19 8.25 6.12
C VAL A 45 -8.60 9.37 5.25
N GLY A 46 -9.39 9.91 4.34
CA GLY A 46 -8.99 11.04 3.49
C GLY A 46 -8.61 12.28 4.31
N ARG A 47 -9.38 12.64 5.34
CA ARG A 47 -9.07 13.78 6.21
C ARG A 47 -7.77 13.57 6.99
N VAL A 48 -7.56 12.39 7.56
CA VAL A 48 -6.33 12.06 8.28
C VAL A 48 -5.14 12.13 7.34
N TRP A 49 -5.26 11.57 6.14
CA TRP A 49 -4.26 11.63 5.09
C TRP A 49 -3.84 13.06 4.74
N HIS A 50 -4.80 13.93 4.44
CA HIS A 50 -4.52 15.33 4.10
C HIS A 50 -3.85 16.10 5.24
N ARG A 51 -4.31 15.90 6.49
CA ARG A 51 -3.66 16.50 7.67
C ARG A 51 -2.21 16.04 7.82
N SER A 52 -1.95 14.75 7.61
CA SER A 52 -0.61 14.19 7.70
C SER A 52 0.32 14.80 6.64
N LEU A 53 -0.14 14.93 5.41
CA LEU A 53 0.62 15.60 4.35
C LEU A 53 0.94 17.05 4.71
N GLN A 54 -0.04 17.80 5.21
CA GLN A 54 0.18 19.20 5.64
C GLN A 54 1.20 19.31 6.77
N ARG A 55 1.10 18.44 7.80
CA ARG A 55 2.06 18.41 8.91
C ARG A 55 3.48 18.10 8.46
N CYS A 56 3.62 17.27 7.43
CA CYS A 56 4.92 16.91 6.85
C CYS A 56 5.42 17.92 5.80
N GLY A 57 4.68 18.99 5.52
CA GLY A 57 5.03 19.96 4.48
C GLY A 57 4.99 19.38 3.05
N LEU A 58 4.25 18.31 2.85
CA LEU A 58 4.17 17.64 1.57
C LEU A 58 3.01 18.19 0.72
N LYS A 59 3.21 18.20 -0.60
CA LYS A 59 2.17 18.61 -1.54
C LYS A 59 0.92 17.74 -1.40
N PRO A 60 -0.28 18.32 -1.48
CA PRO A 60 -1.53 17.58 -1.46
C PRO A 60 -1.58 16.52 -2.57
N ARG A 61 -1.95 15.31 -2.21
CA ARG A 61 -2.16 14.20 -3.15
C ARG A 61 -3.24 13.26 -2.62
N ARG A 62 -3.91 12.58 -3.53
CA ARG A 62 -4.94 11.61 -3.15
C ARG A 62 -4.32 10.39 -2.46
N LEU A 63 -5.02 9.81 -1.50
CA LEU A 63 -4.56 8.57 -0.83
C LEU A 63 -4.29 7.44 -1.84
N TYR A 64 -5.13 7.29 -2.85
CA TYR A 64 -4.96 6.29 -3.91
C TYR A 64 -3.65 6.43 -4.72
N ALA A 65 -3.01 7.61 -4.68
CA ALA A 65 -1.71 7.82 -5.29
C ALA A 65 -0.61 6.93 -4.67
N GLN A 66 -0.79 6.45 -3.44
CA GLN A 66 0.12 5.49 -2.81
C GLN A 66 0.21 4.19 -3.59
N ARG A 67 -0.94 3.69 -4.05
CA ARG A 67 -1.00 2.50 -4.89
C ARG A 67 -0.24 2.68 -6.20
N HIS A 68 -0.41 3.84 -6.85
CA HIS A 68 0.34 4.16 -8.07
C HIS A 68 1.84 4.22 -7.83
N SER A 69 2.26 4.89 -6.77
CA SER A 69 3.68 5.01 -6.40
C SER A 69 4.29 3.64 -6.08
N PHE A 70 3.58 2.81 -5.32
CA PHE A 70 4.02 1.46 -4.98
C PHE A 70 4.23 0.59 -6.23
N LEU A 71 3.25 0.54 -7.11
CA LEU A 71 3.33 -0.29 -8.32
C LEU A 71 4.41 0.18 -9.28
N SER A 72 4.54 1.51 -9.48
CA SER A 72 5.60 2.08 -10.30
C SER A 72 6.99 1.79 -9.74
N HIS A 73 7.15 1.91 -8.43
CA HIS A 73 8.42 1.64 -7.75
C HIS A 73 8.77 0.15 -7.79
N ALA A 74 7.80 -0.71 -7.52
CA ALA A 74 7.98 -2.16 -7.56
C ALA A 74 8.36 -2.66 -8.96
N LEU A 75 7.77 -2.11 -10.03
CA LEU A 75 8.18 -2.38 -11.42
C LEU A 75 9.62 -1.90 -11.68
N ALA A 76 9.96 -0.71 -11.22
CA ALA A 76 11.31 -0.16 -11.37
C ALA A 76 12.38 -0.98 -10.64
N MET A 77 12.01 -1.68 -9.55
CA MET A 77 12.88 -2.63 -8.85
C MET A 77 13.05 -3.97 -9.58
N GLY A 78 12.36 -4.19 -10.69
CA GLY A 78 12.48 -5.39 -11.52
C GLY A 78 11.55 -6.54 -11.13
N ASN A 79 10.50 -6.28 -10.34
CA ASN A 79 9.50 -7.29 -10.05
C ASN A 79 8.72 -7.69 -11.31
N SER A 80 8.27 -8.94 -11.36
CA SER A 80 7.46 -9.46 -12.46
C SER A 80 6.14 -8.68 -12.58
N PRO A 81 5.82 -8.14 -13.77
CA PRO A 81 4.53 -7.49 -13.99
C PRO A 81 3.33 -8.39 -13.73
N ALA A 82 3.46 -9.70 -13.99
CA ALA A 82 2.38 -10.67 -13.74
C ALA A 82 2.11 -10.83 -12.24
N ASP A 83 3.17 -10.95 -11.43
CA ASP A 83 3.04 -11.08 -9.98
C ASP A 83 2.48 -9.81 -9.35
N LEU A 84 2.95 -8.65 -9.81
CA LEU A 84 2.42 -7.36 -9.35
C LEU A 84 0.95 -7.16 -9.74
N ALA A 85 0.57 -7.57 -10.95
CA ALA A 85 -0.81 -7.50 -11.40
C ALA A 85 -1.72 -8.39 -10.54
N ALA A 86 -1.30 -9.61 -10.27
CA ALA A 86 -2.02 -10.53 -9.39
C ALA A 86 -2.15 -9.95 -7.95
N ALA A 87 -1.05 -9.44 -7.39
CA ALA A 87 -1.05 -8.82 -6.07
C ALA A 87 -1.94 -7.57 -5.99
N ALA A 88 -2.01 -6.80 -7.06
CA ALA A 88 -2.80 -5.57 -7.12
C ALA A 88 -4.26 -5.79 -7.56
N GLY A 89 -4.64 -6.99 -7.98
CA GLY A 89 -5.97 -7.24 -8.55
C GLY A 89 -6.18 -6.55 -9.91
N HIS A 90 -5.12 -6.41 -10.71
CA HIS A 90 -5.14 -5.86 -12.06
C HIS A 90 -4.86 -6.93 -13.09
N SER A 91 -5.22 -6.68 -14.35
CA SER A 91 -4.63 -7.45 -15.46
C SER A 91 -3.19 -6.99 -15.71
N THR A 92 -2.33 -7.90 -16.19
CA THR A 92 -0.94 -7.55 -16.55
C THR A 92 -0.90 -6.44 -17.61
N LYS A 93 -1.81 -6.48 -18.59
CA LYS A 93 -1.93 -5.43 -19.61
C LYS A 93 -2.23 -4.06 -18.98
N MET A 94 -3.22 -3.97 -18.11
CA MET A 94 -3.59 -2.71 -17.44
C MET A 94 -2.43 -2.16 -16.60
N LEU A 95 -1.68 -3.04 -15.93
CA LEU A 95 -0.52 -2.64 -15.14
C LEU A 95 0.58 -2.05 -16.03
N LEU A 96 0.91 -2.69 -17.14
CA LEU A 96 1.92 -2.22 -18.08
C LEU A 96 1.49 -0.91 -18.76
N ASP A 97 0.27 -0.81 -19.20
CA ASP A 97 -0.27 0.40 -19.86
C ASP A 97 -0.26 1.62 -18.92
N THR A 98 -0.47 1.39 -17.63
CA THR A 98 -0.58 2.47 -16.63
C THR A 98 0.76 2.85 -16.02
N TYR A 99 1.62 1.86 -15.70
CA TYR A 99 2.80 2.07 -14.86
C TYR A 99 4.14 1.86 -15.57
N ALA A 100 4.19 1.08 -16.64
CA ALA A 100 5.43 0.82 -17.37
C ALA A 100 5.75 1.96 -18.34
N LYS A 101 5.97 3.16 -17.84
CA LYS A 101 6.51 4.24 -18.67
C LYS A 101 7.99 4.00 -18.94
N PRO A 102 8.47 4.25 -20.16
CA PRO A 102 9.90 4.16 -20.47
C PRO A 102 10.67 5.08 -19.53
N THR A 103 11.53 4.52 -18.70
CA THR A 103 12.39 5.29 -17.77
C THR A 103 13.65 5.79 -18.44
N GLY A 104 13.87 5.49 -19.72
CA GLY A 104 15.11 5.77 -20.45
C GLY A 104 16.32 4.97 -19.97
N ARG A 105 16.15 4.12 -18.97
CA ARG A 105 17.22 3.28 -18.42
C ARG A 105 17.04 1.84 -18.87
N LEU A 106 17.49 1.54 -20.09
CA LEU A 106 17.63 0.17 -20.54
C LEU A 106 18.82 -0.46 -19.79
N LYS A 107 18.55 -1.40 -18.88
CA LYS A 107 19.61 -2.25 -18.31
C LYS A 107 19.88 -3.37 -19.28
N MET A 108 20.98 -3.24 -20.00
CA MET A 108 21.46 -4.34 -20.83
C MET A 108 21.99 -5.47 -19.94
N PRO A 109 21.68 -6.74 -20.25
CA PRO A 109 22.30 -7.87 -19.57
C PRO A 109 23.82 -7.78 -19.79
N THR A 110 24.58 -7.79 -18.72
CA THR A 110 26.04 -7.95 -18.82
C THR A 110 26.34 -9.44 -19.00
N TRP A 111 26.80 -9.78 -20.21
CA TRP A 111 27.31 -11.12 -20.46
C TRP A 111 28.67 -11.28 -19.79
N GLN A 112 28.78 -12.22 -18.87
CA GLN A 112 30.07 -12.64 -18.32
C GLN A 112 30.48 -13.95 -19.01
N PRO A 113 31.61 -13.98 -19.72
CA PRO A 113 32.14 -15.24 -20.23
C PRO A 113 32.47 -16.17 -19.07
N ALA A 114 32.11 -17.43 -19.25
CA ALA A 114 32.40 -18.48 -18.26
C ALA A 114 33.90 -18.65 -18.02
#